data_0ac7353ebe57a383a59c16301d49dc9a
#
_entry.id   0ac7353ebe57a383a59c16301d49dc9a
#
_cell.length_a   1.000
_cell.length_b   1.000
_cell.length_c   1.000
_cell.angle_alpha   90.00
_cell.angle_beta   90.00
_cell.angle_gamma   90.00
#
_symmetry.space_group_name_H-M   'P 1'
#
loop_
_entity.id
_entity.type
_entity.pdbx_description
1 polymer ?
#
loop_
_entity_poly.entity_id
_entity_poly.type
_entity_poly.pdbx_seq_one_letter_code
_entity_poly.pdbx_strand_id
1 'polypeptide(L)'
;AASDVYKRQLTNWQGLDVRELLRAECYRDMIDDLWDPEGSRALLEAVAASPRYRGVHVCGYRAVSDAVATEQFAAMAFRFPAGFSYLSFRGTDSTIVGWKEDFNMAFRCPVPAQESAARYVDEAADAIDGPLLCGGHSKGGNLAVYGAAMCSDAARERIERAYSHDGPGFVEEFLSGDAFVSLSGRIDKTLPQSSI
;
A
#
# COMPACT_ATOMS: atom_id res chain seq x y z
N ALA A 1 8.29 -0.71 25.32
CA ALA A 1 7.15 0.19 25.62
C ALA A 1 5.87 -0.33 24.94
N ALA A 2 4.69 0.20 25.28
CA ALA A 2 3.41 -0.21 24.68
C ALA A 2 3.42 -0.05 23.13
N SER A 3 4.10 0.97 22.62
CA SER A 3 4.25 1.22 21.17
C SER A 3 4.99 0.09 20.44
N ASP A 4 5.96 -0.59 21.07
CA ASP A 4 6.72 -1.66 20.42
C ASP A 4 5.89 -2.95 20.29
N VAL A 5 5.05 -3.26 21.28
CA VAL A 5 4.13 -4.40 21.22
C VAL A 5 3.11 -4.18 20.11
N TYR A 6 2.63 -2.95 20.00
CA TYR A 6 1.65 -2.55 19.01
C TYR A 6 2.20 -2.60 17.57
N LYS A 7 3.39 -2.05 17.36
CA LYS A 7 4.09 -2.14 16.06
C LYS A 7 4.30 -3.59 15.63
N ARG A 8 4.68 -4.47 16.57
CA ARG A 8 4.82 -5.92 16.31
C ARG A 8 3.50 -6.58 15.93
N GLN A 9 2.38 -6.17 16.53
CA GLN A 9 1.06 -6.70 16.18
C GLN A 9 0.63 -6.28 14.77
N LEU A 10 0.94 -5.05 14.37
CA LEU A 10 0.65 -4.59 13.00
C LEU A 10 1.53 -5.25 11.93
N THR A 11 2.76 -5.66 12.28
CA THR A 11 3.67 -6.29 11.31
C THR A 11 3.35 -7.75 11.02
N ASN A 12 2.63 -8.44 11.89
CA ASN A 12 2.18 -9.79 11.61
C ASN A 12 0.92 -9.82 10.74
N TRP A 13 0.60 -10.98 10.17
CA TRP A 13 -0.56 -11.13 9.29
C TRP A 13 -1.88 -11.46 10.02
N GLN A 14 -1.84 -11.70 11.33
CA GLN A 14 -3.04 -11.82 12.16
C GLN A 14 -3.71 -10.45 12.36
N GLY A 15 -2.88 -9.43 12.60
CA GLY A 15 -3.30 -8.04 12.67
C GLY A 15 -4.12 -7.67 13.90
N LEU A 16 -4.72 -6.49 13.82
CA LEU A 16 -5.56 -5.88 14.84
C LEU A 16 -6.89 -5.43 14.21
N ASP A 17 -7.95 -5.48 14.99
CA ASP A 17 -9.20 -4.80 14.62
C ASP A 17 -8.93 -3.28 14.50
N VAL A 18 -9.49 -2.65 13.46
CA VAL A 18 -9.28 -1.22 13.20
C VAL A 18 -9.65 -0.33 14.40
N ARG A 19 -10.59 -0.76 15.24
CA ARG A 19 -11.00 -0.06 16.46
C ARG A 19 -9.90 -0.04 17.52
N GLU A 20 -9.01 -1.02 17.51
CA GLU A 20 -7.88 -1.06 18.43
C GLU A 20 -6.82 -0.01 18.13
N LEU A 21 -6.86 0.58 16.91
CA LEU A 21 -6.01 1.70 16.53
C LEU A 21 -6.39 3.02 17.23
N LEU A 22 -7.59 3.11 17.80
CA LEU A 22 -8.07 4.30 18.53
C LEU A 22 -7.47 4.45 19.95
N ARG A 23 -6.28 3.95 20.19
CA ARG A 23 -5.60 4.10 21.48
C ARG A 23 -4.80 5.39 21.50
N ALA A 24 -5.10 6.26 22.44
CA ALA A 24 -4.47 7.59 22.56
C ALA A 24 -2.93 7.52 22.65
N GLU A 25 -2.41 6.47 23.32
CA GLU A 25 -0.98 6.22 23.42
C GLU A 25 -0.28 5.92 22.08
N CYS A 26 -1.05 5.58 21.04
CA CYS A 26 -0.51 5.30 19.71
C CYS A 26 -0.55 6.53 18.79
N TYR A 27 -1.34 7.55 19.10
CA TYR A 27 -1.56 8.69 18.22
C TYR A 27 -0.30 9.43 17.88
N ARG A 28 0.58 9.66 18.86
CA ARG A 28 1.85 10.32 18.63
C ARG A 28 2.66 9.65 17.50
N ASP A 29 2.79 8.33 17.54
CA ASP A 29 3.60 7.58 16.58
C ASP A 29 2.91 7.36 15.24
N MET A 30 1.58 7.53 15.18
CA MET A 30 0.77 7.23 13.99
C MET A 30 0.31 8.46 13.25
N ILE A 31 0.10 9.57 13.95
CA ILE A 31 -0.69 10.69 13.44
C ILE A 31 0.08 12.02 13.49
N ASP A 32 0.84 12.31 14.55
CA ASP A 32 1.37 13.65 14.81
C ASP A 32 2.28 14.19 13.70
N ASP A 33 3.01 13.30 13.00
CA ASP A 33 3.92 13.68 11.91
C ASP A 33 3.28 13.64 10.51
N LEU A 34 1.95 13.45 10.42
CA LEU A 34 1.23 13.46 9.15
C LEU A 34 0.97 14.89 8.65
N TRP A 35 0.70 15.03 7.36
CA TRP A 35 0.36 16.32 6.74
C TRP A 35 -0.88 16.97 7.37
N ASP A 36 -1.90 16.17 7.68
CA ASP A 36 -3.13 16.57 8.35
C ASP A 36 -3.44 15.61 9.50
N PRO A 37 -2.86 15.86 10.69
CA PRO A 37 -3.07 15.01 11.86
C PRO A 37 -4.54 14.96 12.32
N GLU A 38 -5.22 16.10 12.32
CA GLU A 38 -6.60 16.19 12.80
C GLU A 38 -7.56 15.47 11.85
N GLY A 39 -7.44 15.70 10.54
CA GLY A 39 -8.23 15.00 9.53
C GLY A 39 -7.95 13.49 9.49
N SER A 40 -6.69 13.09 9.66
CA SER A 40 -6.30 11.67 9.72
C SER A 40 -6.91 10.97 10.94
N ARG A 41 -6.93 11.64 12.09
CA ARG A 41 -7.59 11.15 13.32
C ARG A 41 -9.10 11.05 13.13
N ALA A 42 -9.74 12.09 12.59
CA ALA A 42 -11.17 12.09 12.34
C ALA A 42 -11.58 10.99 11.35
N LEU A 43 -10.76 10.74 10.33
CA LEU A 43 -10.97 9.64 9.39
C LEU A 43 -10.89 8.28 10.07
N LEU A 44 -9.86 8.04 10.92
CA LEU A 44 -9.73 6.79 11.67
C LEU A 44 -10.92 6.56 12.59
N GLU A 45 -11.37 7.61 13.30
CA GLU A 45 -12.54 7.56 14.18
C GLU A 45 -13.82 7.23 13.38
N ALA A 46 -13.99 7.85 12.20
CA ALA A 46 -15.13 7.58 11.32
C ALA A 46 -15.13 6.15 10.78
N VAL A 47 -13.98 5.64 10.37
CA VAL A 47 -13.81 4.25 9.89
C VAL A 47 -14.14 3.26 11.00
N ALA A 48 -13.58 3.46 12.19
CA ALA A 48 -13.79 2.59 13.34
C ALA A 48 -15.26 2.60 13.87
N ALA A 49 -15.95 3.73 13.74
CA ALA A 49 -17.36 3.86 14.09
C ALA A 49 -18.31 3.31 13.01
N SER A 50 -17.84 3.22 11.75
CA SER A 50 -18.68 2.83 10.62
C SER A 50 -19.15 1.37 10.72
N PRO A 51 -20.44 1.07 10.63
CA PRO A 51 -20.92 -0.31 10.54
C PRO A 51 -20.31 -1.11 9.38
N ARG A 52 -19.89 -0.43 8.31
CA ARG A 52 -19.29 -1.04 7.12
C ARG A 52 -17.82 -1.43 7.34
N TYR A 53 -17.07 -0.63 8.09
CA TYR A 53 -15.61 -0.76 8.18
C TYR A 53 -15.10 -1.19 9.55
N ARG A 54 -15.89 -1.06 10.61
CA ARG A 54 -15.47 -1.34 12.00
C ARG A 54 -14.99 -2.78 12.26
N GLY A 55 -15.26 -3.71 11.38
CA GLY A 55 -14.81 -5.10 11.46
C GLY A 55 -13.59 -5.39 10.58
N VAL A 56 -12.96 -4.35 10.00
CA VAL A 56 -11.73 -4.51 9.22
C VAL A 56 -10.56 -4.79 10.16
N HIS A 57 -9.73 -5.76 9.79
CA HIS A 57 -8.45 -6.03 10.47
C HIS A 57 -7.31 -5.43 9.69
N VAL A 58 -6.40 -4.74 10.38
CA VAL A 58 -5.20 -4.12 9.81
C VAL A 58 -3.99 -4.98 10.17
N CYS A 59 -3.20 -5.39 9.16
CA CYS A 59 -2.09 -6.32 9.35
C CYS A 59 -0.99 -6.10 8.30
N GLY A 60 0.11 -6.86 8.44
CA GLY A 60 1.17 -6.93 7.45
C GLY A 60 1.90 -5.60 7.21
N TYR A 61 1.92 -4.68 8.19
CA TYR A 61 2.62 -3.41 8.01
C TYR A 61 4.11 -3.64 7.72
N ARG A 62 4.58 -3.02 6.65
CA ARG A 62 5.98 -2.95 6.25
C ARG A 62 6.36 -1.50 5.96
N ALA A 63 7.55 -1.12 6.36
CA ALA A 63 8.14 0.17 6.00
C ALA A 63 9.64 0.00 5.86
N VAL A 64 10.19 0.54 4.76
CA VAL A 64 11.62 0.61 4.46
C VAL A 64 11.95 2.04 4.11
N SER A 65 13.07 2.54 4.64
CA SER A 65 13.67 3.81 4.23
C SER A 65 15.18 3.61 4.19
N ASP A 66 15.72 3.51 2.99
CA ASP A 66 17.14 3.29 2.74
C ASP A 66 17.70 4.38 1.80
N ALA A 67 18.53 5.24 2.35
CA ALA A 67 19.13 6.33 1.60
C ALA A 67 20.20 5.85 0.61
N VAL A 68 20.85 4.71 0.86
CA VAL A 68 21.88 4.13 0.00
C VAL A 68 21.26 3.48 -1.22
N ALA A 69 20.24 2.65 -0.99
CA ALA A 69 19.45 2.04 -2.05
C ALA A 69 18.52 3.03 -2.76
N THR A 70 18.31 4.22 -2.19
CA THR A 70 17.28 5.18 -2.62
C THR A 70 15.91 4.53 -2.62
N GLU A 71 15.55 3.86 -1.52
CA GLU A 71 14.28 3.19 -1.32
C GLU A 71 13.44 3.86 -0.24
N GLN A 72 12.19 4.18 -0.59
CA GLN A 72 11.17 4.58 0.37
C GLN A 72 9.90 3.78 0.07
N PHE A 73 9.62 2.78 0.88
CA PHE A 73 8.51 1.88 0.73
C PHE A 73 7.68 1.81 2.01
N ALA A 74 6.36 1.79 1.90
CA ALA A 74 5.49 1.35 2.99
C ALA A 74 4.20 0.77 2.43
N ALA A 75 3.73 -0.30 3.07
CA ALA A 75 2.48 -0.95 2.74
C ALA A 75 1.83 -1.56 3.98
N MET A 76 0.50 -1.77 3.91
CA MET A 76 -0.25 -2.55 4.88
C MET A 76 -1.45 -3.20 4.24
N ALA A 77 -1.97 -4.24 4.86
CA ALA A 77 -3.16 -4.96 4.41
C ALA A 77 -4.36 -4.67 5.29
N PHE A 78 -5.51 -4.53 4.66
CA PHE A 78 -6.83 -4.39 5.29
C PHE A 78 -7.66 -5.62 4.93
N ARG A 79 -7.95 -6.46 5.92
CA ARG A 79 -8.78 -7.66 5.74
C ARG A 79 -10.23 -7.33 6.04
N PHE A 80 -11.10 -7.53 5.08
CA PHE A 80 -12.52 -7.22 5.20
C PHE A 80 -13.33 -8.44 5.63
N PRO A 81 -14.34 -8.28 6.51
CA PRO A 81 -15.25 -9.37 6.87
C PRO A 81 -15.97 -10.02 5.67
N ALA A 82 -16.05 -9.30 4.56
CA ALA A 82 -16.64 -9.81 3.30
C ALA A 82 -15.76 -10.85 2.58
N GLY A 83 -14.57 -11.19 3.12
CA GLY A 83 -13.74 -12.27 2.62
C GLY A 83 -12.70 -11.87 1.57
N PHE A 84 -12.43 -10.57 1.40
CA PHE A 84 -11.34 -10.07 0.55
C PHE A 84 -10.35 -9.23 1.37
N SER A 85 -9.18 -8.98 0.80
CA SER A 85 -8.17 -8.11 1.41
C SER A 85 -7.71 -7.01 0.46
N TYR A 86 -7.47 -5.80 1.00
CA TYR A 86 -6.94 -4.67 0.26
C TYR A 86 -5.50 -4.39 0.71
N LEU A 87 -4.56 -4.49 -0.22
CA LEU A 87 -3.16 -4.17 -0.03
C LEU A 87 -2.95 -2.70 -0.38
N SER A 88 -2.70 -1.88 0.63
CA SER A 88 -2.52 -0.43 0.47
C SER A 88 -1.05 -0.08 0.43
N PHE A 89 -0.64 0.61 -0.63
CA PHE A 89 0.71 1.12 -0.83
C PHE A 89 0.75 2.62 -0.58
N ARG A 90 1.66 3.06 0.29
CA ARG A 90 1.81 4.47 0.62
C ARG A 90 2.53 5.21 -0.51
N GLY A 91 2.08 6.43 -0.79
CA GLY A 91 2.77 7.38 -1.66
C GLY A 91 4.07 7.92 -1.05
N THR A 92 4.67 8.88 -1.73
CA THR A 92 5.90 9.54 -1.29
C THR A 92 5.66 10.29 0.02
N ASP A 93 6.60 10.16 0.93
CA ASP A 93 6.65 11.00 2.12
C ASP A 93 7.43 12.31 1.86
N SER A 94 7.60 13.14 2.89
CA SER A 94 8.31 14.41 2.80
C SER A 94 9.85 14.26 2.75
N THR A 95 10.38 13.04 2.64
CA THR A 95 11.83 12.80 2.64
C THR A 95 12.47 13.00 1.28
N ILE A 96 13.74 13.42 1.28
CA ILE A 96 14.55 13.56 0.05
C ILE A 96 14.70 12.20 -0.66
N VAL A 97 14.73 11.11 0.09
CA VAL A 97 14.83 9.74 -0.46
C VAL A 97 13.61 9.42 -1.29
N GLY A 98 12.40 9.69 -0.76
CA GLY A 98 11.16 9.50 -1.48
C GLY A 98 11.10 10.29 -2.79
N TRP A 99 11.43 11.56 -2.74
CA TRP A 99 11.46 12.44 -3.93
C TRP A 99 12.47 11.99 -4.99
N LYS A 100 13.67 11.52 -4.59
CA LYS A 100 14.65 10.97 -5.53
C LYS A 100 14.17 9.70 -6.20
N GLU A 101 13.51 8.82 -5.45
CA GLU A 101 12.97 7.59 -6.01
C GLU A 101 11.85 7.87 -7.01
N ASP A 102 10.94 8.81 -6.70
CA ASP A 102 9.89 9.25 -7.63
C ASP A 102 10.46 9.77 -8.94
N PHE A 103 11.51 10.59 -8.86
CA PHE A 103 12.18 11.07 -10.06
C PHE A 103 12.78 9.90 -10.87
N ASN A 104 13.39 8.91 -10.19
CA ASN A 104 13.94 7.74 -10.85
C ASN A 104 12.88 6.91 -11.56
N MET A 105 11.63 6.85 -11.03
CA MET A 105 10.53 6.10 -11.66
C MET A 105 10.16 6.62 -13.06
N ALA A 106 10.48 7.88 -13.37
CA ALA A 106 10.28 8.45 -14.70
C ALA A 106 11.19 7.83 -15.77
N PHE A 107 12.33 7.26 -15.38
CA PHE A 107 13.38 6.79 -16.30
C PHE A 107 13.79 5.34 -16.09
N ARG A 108 13.39 4.73 -14.99
CA ARG A 108 13.80 3.38 -14.59
C ARG A 108 12.61 2.57 -14.10
N CYS A 109 12.56 1.33 -14.53
CA CYS A 109 11.66 0.31 -14.02
C CYS A 109 12.41 -1.03 -14.08
N PRO A 110 12.60 -1.74 -12.94
CA PRO A 110 12.12 -1.39 -11.62
C PRO A 110 12.98 -0.36 -10.86
N VAL A 111 12.35 0.31 -9.88
CA VAL A 111 13.03 0.95 -8.75
C VAL A 111 12.89 0.07 -7.49
N PRO A 112 13.73 0.24 -6.45
CA PRO A 112 13.72 -0.64 -5.27
C PRO A 112 12.34 -0.79 -4.60
N ALA A 113 11.58 0.28 -4.46
CA ALA A 113 10.23 0.22 -3.88
C ALA A 113 9.24 -0.60 -4.73
N GLN A 114 9.40 -0.64 -6.05
CA GLN A 114 8.59 -1.49 -6.93
C GLN A 114 8.88 -2.97 -6.68
N GLU A 115 10.15 -3.35 -6.54
CA GLU A 115 10.52 -4.72 -6.20
C GLU A 115 10.00 -5.12 -4.80
N SER A 116 10.07 -4.19 -3.84
CA SER A 116 9.48 -4.38 -2.51
C SER A 116 7.96 -4.54 -2.57
N ALA A 117 7.28 -3.84 -3.48
CA ALA A 117 5.85 -4.00 -3.69
C ALA A 117 5.50 -5.40 -4.23
N ALA A 118 6.25 -5.94 -5.18
CA ALA A 118 6.02 -7.29 -5.70
C ALA A 118 6.22 -8.35 -4.59
N ARG A 119 7.32 -8.26 -3.84
CA ARG A 119 7.56 -9.15 -2.69
C ARG A 119 6.46 -9.04 -1.63
N TYR A 120 5.96 -7.84 -1.37
CA TYR A 120 4.89 -7.64 -0.40
C TYR A 120 3.58 -8.31 -0.84
N VAL A 121 3.24 -8.27 -2.13
CA VAL A 121 2.07 -8.97 -2.66
C VAL A 121 2.22 -10.49 -2.48
N ASP A 122 3.41 -11.05 -2.74
CA ASP A 122 3.68 -12.47 -2.53
C ASP A 122 3.57 -12.85 -1.05
N GLU A 123 4.18 -12.08 -0.13
CA GLU A 123 4.05 -12.30 1.31
C GLU A 123 2.58 -12.26 1.77
N ALA A 124 1.81 -11.33 1.24
CA ALA A 124 0.38 -11.23 1.55
C ALA A 124 -0.41 -12.42 1.01
N ALA A 125 -0.11 -12.85 -0.22
CA ALA A 125 -0.77 -14.00 -0.83
C ALA A 125 -0.49 -15.31 -0.08
N ASP A 126 0.72 -15.48 0.45
CA ASP A 126 1.08 -16.65 1.25
C ASP A 126 0.40 -16.65 2.64
N ALA A 127 0.13 -15.46 3.19
CA ALA A 127 -0.32 -15.31 4.57
C ALA A 127 -1.83 -15.09 4.73
N ILE A 128 -2.52 -14.64 3.71
CA ILE A 128 -3.94 -14.29 3.73
C ILE A 128 -4.69 -15.05 2.66
N ASP A 129 -5.82 -15.66 3.02
CA ASP A 129 -6.71 -16.33 2.07
C ASP A 129 -7.64 -15.34 1.34
N GLY A 130 -8.21 -15.79 0.19
CA GLY A 130 -9.25 -15.08 -0.55
C GLY A 130 -8.70 -14.09 -1.58
N PRO A 131 -9.60 -13.34 -2.24
CA PRO A 131 -9.25 -12.35 -3.25
C PRO A 131 -8.44 -11.18 -2.70
N LEU A 132 -7.55 -10.65 -3.54
CA LEU A 132 -6.70 -9.50 -3.23
C LEU A 132 -7.04 -8.31 -4.13
N LEU A 133 -7.11 -7.14 -3.52
CA LEU A 133 -7.16 -5.84 -4.20
C LEU A 133 -5.87 -5.09 -3.85
N CYS A 134 -5.24 -4.48 -4.83
CA CYS A 134 -4.06 -3.64 -4.62
C CYS A 134 -4.42 -2.18 -4.89
N GLY A 135 -3.86 -1.22 -4.16
CA GLY A 135 -4.11 0.16 -4.49
C GLY A 135 -3.30 1.17 -3.69
N GLY A 136 -3.24 2.39 -4.21
CA GLY A 136 -2.57 3.50 -3.57
C GLY A 136 -2.73 4.79 -4.35
N HIS A 137 -2.30 5.89 -3.74
CA HIS A 137 -2.29 7.23 -4.33
C HIS A 137 -0.87 7.63 -4.71
N SER A 138 -0.71 8.41 -5.78
CA SER A 138 0.57 8.90 -6.27
C SER A 138 1.56 7.74 -6.51
N LYS A 139 2.79 7.80 -6.02
CA LYS A 139 3.75 6.69 -6.03
C LYS A 139 3.13 5.37 -5.59
N GLY A 140 2.29 5.38 -4.54
CA GLY A 140 1.59 4.18 -4.06
C GLY A 140 0.69 3.53 -5.11
N GLY A 141 0.08 4.33 -6.00
CA GLY A 141 -0.69 3.84 -7.14
C GLY A 141 0.17 3.13 -8.19
N ASN A 142 1.38 3.65 -8.44
CA ASN A 142 2.36 2.97 -9.29
C ASN A 142 2.85 1.67 -8.65
N LEU A 143 3.20 1.69 -7.35
CA LEU A 143 3.63 0.50 -6.62
C LEU A 143 2.55 -0.60 -6.61
N ALA A 144 1.28 -0.22 -6.45
CA ALA A 144 0.16 -1.16 -6.48
C ALA A 144 0.05 -1.89 -7.81
N VAL A 145 0.17 -1.17 -8.93
CA VAL A 145 0.13 -1.76 -10.27
C VAL A 145 1.37 -2.61 -10.54
N TYR A 146 2.56 -2.11 -10.19
CA TYR A 146 3.79 -2.87 -10.37
C TYR A 146 3.79 -4.16 -9.53
N GLY A 147 3.45 -4.07 -8.25
CA GLY A 147 3.37 -5.21 -7.35
C GLY A 147 2.39 -6.26 -7.83
N ALA A 148 1.21 -5.82 -8.28
CA ALA A 148 0.19 -6.71 -8.84
C ALA A 148 0.63 -7.39 -10.16
N ALA A 149 1.41 -6.72 -11.00
CA ALA A 149 1.90 -7.29 -12.26
C ALA A 149 3.08 -8.25 -12.04
N MET A 150 4.01 -7.90 -11.13
CA MET A 150 5.31 -8.55 -11.01
C MET A 150 5.41 -9.56 -9.85
N CYS A 151 4.35 -9.75 -9.08
CA CYS A 151 4.27 -10.86 -8.11
C CYS A 151 4.23 -12.23 -8.83
N SER A 152 4.34 -13.30 -8.08
CA SER A 152 4.23 -14.66 -8.59
C SER A 152 2.90 -14.90 -9.31
N ASP A 153 2.88 -15.88 -10.22
CA ASP A 153 1.66 -16.22 -10.97
C ASP A 153 0.52 -16.63 -10.01
N ALA A 154 0.85 -17.39 -8.97
CA ALA A 154 -0.12 -17.82 -7.96
C ALA A 154 -0.75 -16.63 -7.20
N ALA A 155 0.05 -15.63 -6.84
CA ALA A 155 -0.46 -14.41 -6.22
C ALA A 155 -1.28 -13.58 -7.21
N ARG A 156 -0.83 -13.45 -8.47
CA ARG A 156 -1.50 -12.69 -9.53
C ARG A 156 -2.88 -13.23 -9.88
N GLU A 157 -3.07 -14.54 -9.83
CA GLU A 157 -4.39 -15.17 -10.04
C GLU A 157 -5.42 -14.73 -8.99
N ARG A 158 -4.98 -14.41 -7.78
CA ARG A 158 -5.84 -13.94 -6.68
C ARG A 158 -6.14 -12.44 -6.72
N ILE A 159 -5.44 -11.67 -7.56
CA ILE A 159 -5.66 -10.23 -7.67
C ILE A 159 -6.88 -9.97 -8.55
N GLU A 160 -7.93 -9.41 -7.98
CA GLU A 160 -9.14 -9.02 -8.72
C GLU A 160 -9.00 -7.64 -9.36
N ARG A 161 -8.38 -6.68 -8.65
CA ARG A 161 -8.20 -5.30 -9.11
C ARG A 161 -6.93 -4.66 -8.58
N ALA A 162 -6.35 -3.78 -9.39
CA ALA A 162 -5.29 -2.85 -8.99
C ALA A 162 -5.73 -1.41 -9.25
N TYR A 163 -5.78 -0.59 -8.19
CA TYR A 163 -6.23 0.80 -8.24
C TYR A 163 -5.04 1.74 -8.19
N SER A 164 -4.88 2.55 -9.23
CA SER A 164 -3.88 3.61 -9.30
C SER A 164 -4.57 4.97 -9.23
N HIS A 165 -4.57 5.59 -8.06
CA HIS A 165 -5.13 6.93 -7.87
C HIS A 165 -4.04 7.97 -8.12
N ASP A 166 -4.09 8.62 -9.27
CA ASP A 166 -3.11 9.65 -9.71
C ASP A 166 -1.64 9.17 -9.65
N GLY A 167 -1.42 7.87 -9.89
CA GLY A 167 -0.07 7.31 -9.89
C GLY A 167 0.69 7.67 -11.18
N PRO A 168 2.03 7.86 -11.11
CA PRO A 168 2.85 8.04 -12.29
C PRO A 168 2.75 6.82 -13.22
N GLY A 169 3.00 7.06 -14.50
CA GLY A 169 3.05 6.01 -15.53
C GLY A 169 4.26 5.09 -15.40
N PHE A 170 4.44 4.26 -16.42
CA PHE A 170 5.56 3.33 -16.52
C PHE A 170 6.29 3.53 -17.85
N VAL A 171 7.52 3.05 -17.92
CA VAL A 171 8.28 2.97 -19.16
C VAL A 171 7.63 1.98 -20.13
N GLU A 172 7.79 2.20 -21.44
CA GLU A 172 7.16 1.39 -22.51
C GLU A 172 7.50 -0.09 -22.41
N GLU A 173 8.73 -0.40 -22.03
CA GLU A 173 9.18 -1.79 -21.85
C GLU A 173 8.33 -2.56 -20.83
N PHE A 174 7.98 -1.92 -19.72
CA PHE A 174 7.09 -2.53 -18.71
C PHE A 174 5.66 -2.67 -19.22
N LEU A 175 5.13 -1.63 -19.89
CA LEU A 175 3.76 -1.63 -20.42
C LEU A 175 3.53 -2.68 -21.53
N SER A 176 4.57 -3.02 -22.29
CA SER A 176 4.53 -4.05 -23.33
C SER A 176 4.83 -5.46 -22.81
N GLY A 177 5.25 -5.60 -21.54
CA GLY A 177 5.58 -6.89 -20.93
C GLY A 177 4.34 -7.74 -20.65
N ASP A 178 4.46 -9.07 -20.83
CA ASP A 178 3.37 -10.04 -20.66
C ASP A 178 2.68 -9.93 -19.28
N ALA A 179 3.43 -9.67 -18.24
CA ALA A 179 2.92 -9.53 -16.88
C ALA A 179 1.94 -8.35 -16.76
N PHE A 180 2.31 -7.17 -17.29
CA PHE A 180 1.43 -6.00 -17.29
C PHE A 180 0.22 -6.23 -18.21
N VAL A 181 0.45 -6.74 -19.42
CA VAL A 181 -0.62 -7.01 -20.40
C VAL A 181 -1.67 -7.94 -19.82
N SER A 182 -1.26 -9.00 -19.12
CA SER A 182 -2.18 -9.96 -18.47
C SER A 182 -3.02 -9.34 -17.35
N LEU A 183 -2.50 -8.29 -16.69
CA LEU A 183 -3.18 -7.56 -15.62
C LEU A 183 -4.02 -6.38 -16.13
N SER A 184 -3.75 -5.86 -17.34
CA SER A 184 -4.25 -4.56 -17.82
C SER A 184 -5.76 -4.39 -17.71
N GLY A 185 -6.54 -5.44 -17.98
CA GLY A 185 -8.00 -5.44 -17.83
C GLY A 185 -8.51 -5.39 -16.38
N ARG A 186 -7.61 -5.49 -15.40
CA ARG A 186 -7.90 -5.41 -13.96
C ARG A 186 -7.31 -4.16 -13.31
N ILE A 187 -6.81 -3.22 -14.10
CA ILE A 187 -6.25 -1.95 -13.60
C ILE A 187 -7.30 -0.86 -13.75
N ASP A 188 -7.61 -0.19 -12.63
CA ASP A 188 -8.44 1.00 -12.59
C ASP A 188 -7.56 2.22 -12.24
N LYS A 189 -7.40 3.12 -13.21
CA LYS A 189 -6.66 4.37 -13.00
C LYS A 189 -7.62 5.54 -12.91
N THR A 190 -7.50 6.33 -11.85
CA THR A 190 -8.23 7.58 -11.67
C THR A 190 -7.27 8.75 -11.66
N LEU A 191 -7.65 9.83 -12.31
CA LEU A 191 -6.89 11.08 -12.36
C LEU A 191 -7.79 12.20 -11.87
N PRO A 192 -7.31 13.11 -11.02
CA PRO A 192 -8.06 14.31 -10.67
C PRO A 192 -8.15 15.23 -11.88
N GLN A 193 -9.15 16.13 -11.86
CA GLN A 193 -9.36 17.09 -12.95
C GLN A 193 -8.16 18.04 -13.15
N SER A 194 -7.40 18.27 -12.08
CA SER A 194 -6.20 19.11 -12.06
C SER A 194 -4.98 18.33 -11.56
N SER A 195 -4.67 17.22 -12.22
CA SER A 195 -3.42 16.51 -12.01
C SER A 195 -2.25 17.31 -12.56
N ILE A 196 -1.14 17.36 -11.82
CA ILE A 196 0.11 18.04 -12.20
C ILE A 196 0.97 17.09 -13.03
#